data_6b88f5ea5ab082912aa0ffeeed5b20b7
#
_entry.id   6b88f5ea5ab082912aa0ffeeed5b20b7
#
_cell.length_a   1.000
_cell.length_b   1.000
_cell.length_c   1.000
_cell.angle_alpha   90.00
_cell.angle_beta   90.00
_cell.angle_gamma   90.00
#
_symmetry.space_group_name_H-M   'P 1'
#
loop_
_entity.id
_entity.type
_entity.pdbx_description
1 polymer ?
#
loop_
_entity_poly.entity_id
_entity_poly.type
_entity_poly.pdbx_seq_one_letter_code
_entity_poly.pdbx_strand_id
1 'polypeptide(L)'
;FEWTVFEFGCVFGFNKFLKDTKKPIIFNVYAYPLGNESVVNQSKRPLLLNLVLQKDGTYLADKVVANGRIGFGINTFDYDDVSFNKNGVYKVQTFYNGVPNFGYQFDVYSFDEMRYINALIDYSMYKKTQQRVQKLFMNSPFNLRIINTNASHGVIKIIPNLAAQYRIEVSDFFGNLTMVTIPIVNDVLPVIIANEPVSK
;
A
#
# COMPACT_ATOMS: atom_id res chain seq x y z
N PHE A 1 -9.20 23.32 1.80
CA PHE A 1 -8.47 22.04 1.90
C PHE A 1 -6.98 22.32 2.13
N GLU A 2 -6.71 23.01 3.22
CA GLU A 2 -5.37 23.26 3.73
C GLU A 2 -4.97 22.07 4.60
N TRP A 3 -4.23 21.13 4.04
CA TRP A 3 -3.69 20.05 4.83
C TRP A 3 -2.24 19.80 4.50
N THR A 4 -1.43 19.90 5.52
CA THR A 4 -0.27 19.08 5.73
C THR A 4 1.09 19.58 5.26
N VAL A 5 1.22 20.78 4.78
CA VAL A 5 2.55 21.35 4.56
C VAL A 5 3.17 21.81 5.88
N PHE A 6 2.34 22.21 6.82
CA PHE A 6 2.79 22.70 8.13
C PHE A 6 3.28 21.56 9.04
N GLU A 7 2.67 20.38 8.96
CA GLU A 7 3.10 19.23 9.77
C GLU A 7 4.42 18.62 9.29
N PHE A 8 4.70 18.62 7.99
CA PHE A 8 5.96 18.12 7.45
C PHE A 8 7.12 19.12 7.58
N GLY A 9 6.87 20.40 7.42
CA GLY A 9 7.92 21.42 7.47
C GLY A 9 8.50 21.68 8.87
N CYS A 10 7.71 21.48 9.93
CA CYS A 10 8.14 21.70 11.30
C CYS A 10 9.01 20.57 11.86
N VAL A 11 8.87 19.35 11.34
CA VAL A 11 9.57 18.16 11.84
C VAL A 11 11.05 18.19 11.47
N PHE A 12 11.42 18.68 10.30
CA PHE A 12 12.81 18.64 9.82
C PHE A 12 13.82 19.50 10.61
N GLY A 13 13.37 20.57 11.28
CA GLY A 13 14.27 21.45 12.04
C GLY A 13 14.53 21.01 13.48
N PHE A 14 13.61 20.29 14.11
CA PHE A 14 13.67 19.91 15.52
C PHE A 14 14.15 18.46 15.77
N ASN A 15 14.26 17.63 14.75
CA ASN A 15 14.58 16.22 14.86
C ASN A 15 15.95 15.91 15.53
N LYS A 16 16.85 16.87 15.60
CA LYS A 16 18.13 16.70 16.33
C LYS A 16 17.96 16.56 17.85
N PHE A 17 16.80 16.98 18.38
CA PHE A 17 16.53 17.05 19.83
C PHE A 17 15.41 16.12 20.28
N LEU A 18 14.66 15.54 19.35
CA LEU A 18 13.58 14.61 19.65
C LEU A 18 14.09 13.19 19.41
N LYS A 19 13.87 12.33 20.39
CA LYS A 19 14.08 10.91 20.26
C LYS A 19 12.71 10.28 20.04
N ASP A 20 12.59 9.47 18.99
CA ASP A 20 11.40 8.69 18.73
C ASP A 20 11.74 7.20 18.70
N THR A 21 11.02 6.42 19.48
CA THR A 21 11.21 4.97 19.59
C THR A 21 9.96 4.20 19.15
N LYS A 22 8.89 4.90 18.81
CA LYS A 22 7.65 4.28 18.36
C LYS A 22 7.76 3.88 16.90
N LYS A 23 7.19 2.74 16.58
CA LYS A 23 7.10 2.28 15.19
C LYS A 23 5.85 2.82 14.53
N PRO A 24 5.90 3.17 13.23
CA PRO A 24 4.70 3.50 12.48
C PRO A 24 3.63 2.43 12.58
N ILE A 25 2.38 2.85 12.60
CA ILE A 25 1.22 1.96 12.69
C ILE A 25 0.63 1.77 11.31
N ILE A 26 0.48 0.51 10.89
CA ILE A 26 -0.30 0.15 9.70
C ILE A 26 -1.69 -0.23 10.18
N PHE A 27 -2.66 0.64 9.89
CA PHE A 27 -4.04 0.47 10.35
C PHE A 27 -4.84 -0.44 9.43
N ASN A 28 -4.75 -0.22 8.11
CA ASN A 28 -5.45 -1.01 7.10
C ASN A 28 -4.56 -1.27 5.89
N VAL A 29 -4.73 -2.44 5.28
CA VAL A 29 -4.17 -2.77 3.97
C VAL A 29 -5.31 -3.19 3.05
N TYR A 30 -5.29 -2.68 1.83
CA TYR A 30 -6.29 -2.98 0.80
C TYR A 30 -5.62 -3.59 -0.41
N ALA A 31 -6.28 -4.59 -1.01
CA ALA A 31 -5.92 -5.12 -2.32
C ALA A 31 -6.91 -4.60 -3.37
N TYR A 32 -6.39 -4.12 -4.49
CA TYR A 32 -7.14 -3.48 -5.56
C TYR A 32 -7.08 -4.32 -6.83
N PRO A 33 -8.20 -4.81 -7.36
CA PRO A 33 -8.24 -5.31 -8.74
C PRO A 33 -8.14 -4.14 -9.72
N LEU A 34 -7.23 -4.21 -10.70
CA LEU A 34 -6.92 -3.14 -11.63
C LEU A 34 -7.24 -3.57 -13.06
N GLY A 35 -8.41 -3.17 -13.54
CA GLY A 35 -8.92 -3.51 -14.88
C GLY A 35 -10.10 -4.47 -14.86
N ASN A 36 -10.74 -4.61 -16.02
CA ASN A 36 -12.03 -5.31 -16.13
C ASN A 36 -11.92 -6.82 -15.85
N GLU A 37 -10.81 -7.44 -16.21
CA GLU A 37 -10.56 -8.87 -16.04
C GLU A 37 -9.90 -9.21 -14.69
N SER A 38 -9.63 -8.20 -13.87
CA SER A 38 -8.91 -8.39 -12.61
C SER A 38 -9.88 -8.65 -11.47
N VAL A 39 -9.52 -9.62 -10.63
CA VAL A 39 -10.27 -9.96 -9.42
C VAL A 39 -9.32 -10.22 -8.26
N VAL A 40 -9.78 -9.93 -7.05
CA VAL A 40 -9.11 -10.24 -5.78
C VAL A 40 -10.13 -10.92 -4.88
N ASN A 41 -9.87 -12.16 -4.44
CA ASN A 41 -10.78 -12.98 -3.65
C ASN A 41 -12.21 -12.95 -4.22
N GLN A 42 -12.33 -13.13 -5.56
CA GLN A 42 -13.57 -13.10 -6.33
C GLN A 42 -14.29 -11.71 -6.37
N SER A 43 -13.69 -10.67 -5.80
CA SER A 43 -14.21 -9.31 -5.83
C SER A 43 -13.57 -8.49 -6.95
N LYS A 44 -14.38 -7.67 -7.61
CA LYS A 44 -13.95 -6.60 -8.54
C LYS A 44 -13.81 -5.23 -7.84
N ARG A 45 -13.94 -5.19 -6.51
CA ARG A 45 -13.81 -3.98 -5.70
C ARG A 45 -12.62 -4.10 -4.77
N PRO A 46 -12.04 -2.96 -4.31
CA PRO A 46 -11.02 -2.98 -3.28
C PRO A 46 -11.45 -3.80 -2.06
N LEU A 47 -10.56 -4.66 -1.60
CA LEU A 47 -10.79 -5.57 -0.49
C LEU A 47 -9.87 -5.22 0.68
N LEU A 48 -10.45 -5.06 1.87
CA LEU A 48 -9.69 -4.94 3.12
C LEU A 48 -9.10 -6.30 3.49
N LEU A 49 -7.82 -6.31 3.84
CA LEU A 49 -7.11 -7.50 4.31
C LEU A 49 -7.01 -7.47 5.84
N ASN A 50 -7.30 -8.59 6.50
CA ASN A 50 -7.05 -8.72 7.93
C ASN A 50 -5.55 -8.86 8.16
N LEU A 51 -5.05 -8.24 9.23
CA LEU A 51 -3.65 -8.26 9.62
C LEU A 51 -3.51 -9.00 10.95
N VAL A 52 -2.59 -9.95 10.99
CA VAL A 52 -2.26 -10.70 12.20
C VAL A 52 -0.85 -10.34 12.65
N LEU A 53 -0.73 -9.77 13.84
CA LEU A 53 0.58 -9.46 14.44
C LEU A 53 1.32 -10.76 14.76
N GLN A 54 2.55 -10.84 14.30
CA GLN A 54 3.45 -11.98 14.51
C GLN A 54 4.33 -11.77 15.76
N LYS A 55 4.94 -12.84 16.24
CA LYS A 55 5.81 -12.80 17.45
C LYS A 55 7.04 -11.91 17.29
N ASP A 56 7.50 -11.71 16.06
CA ASP A 56 8.64 -10.86 15.71
C ASP A 56 8.27 -9.37 15.53
N GLY A 57 6.99 -9.03 15.73
CA GLY A 57 6.48 -7.67 15.59
C GLY A 57 6.14 -7.26 14.17
N THR A 58 6.21 -8.19 13.19
CA THR A 58 5.72 -7.97 11.83
C THR A 58 4.25 -8.33 11.71
N TYR A 59 3.61 -7.95 10.61
CA TYR A 59 2.24 -8.33 10.30
C TYR A 59 2.20 -9.33 9.14
N LEU A 60 1.35 -10.32 9.28
CA LEU A 60 0.95 -11.21 8.18
C LEU A 60 -0.48 -10.87 7.78
N ALA A 61 -0.69 -10.56 6.51
CA ALA A 61 -2.03 -10.32 5.97
C ALA A 61 -2.68 -11.62 5.50
N ASP A 62 -4.00 -11.60 5.36
CA ASP A 62 -4.74 -12.69 4.73
C ASP A 62 -4.17 -12.98 3.34
N LYS A 63 -4.23 -14.26 2.96
CA LYS A 63 -3.86 -14.71 1.63
C LYS A 63 -4.75 -14.06 0.56
N VAL A 64 -4.14 -13.48 -0.45
CA VAL A 64 -4.79 -12.88 -1.59
C VAL A 64 -4.84 -13.88 -2.74
N VAL A 65 -6.05 -14.28 -3.14
CA VAL A 65 -6.29 -15.05 -4.35
C VAL A 65 -6.63 -14.06 -5.47
N ALA A 66 -5.76 -13.94 -6.46
CA ALA A 66 -5.89 -12.89 -7.45
C ALA A 66 -5.69 -13.38 -8.88
N ASN A 67 -6.34 -12.68 -9.82
CA ASN A 67 -6.13 -12.83 -11.26
C ASN A 67 -6.03 -11.47 -11.93
N GLY A 68 -5.31 -11.40 -13.05
CA GLY A 68 -5.11 -10.17 -13.81
C GLY A 68 -4.08 -9.23 -13.21
N ARG A 69 -4.42 -7.95 -13.13
CA ARG A 69 -3.55 -6.90 -12.57
C ARG A 69 -4.09 -6.44 -11.24
N ILE A 70 -3.22 -6.34 -10.24
CA ILE A 70 -3.59 -5.88 -8.91
C ILE A 70 -2.63 -4.79 -8.43
N GLY A 71 -3.08 -4.05 -7.43
CA GLY A 71 -2.26 -3.11 -6.66
C GLY A 71 -2.64 -3.19 -5.19
N PHE A 72 -1.85 -2.55 -4.35
CA PHE A 72 -2.12 -2.46 -2.92
C PHE A 72 -2.23 -1.01 -2.47
N GLY A 73 -2.88 -0.81 -1.34
CA GLY A 73 -2.96 0.49 -0.67
C GLY A 73 -2.93 0.31 0.83
N ILE A 74 -2.45 1.31 1.53
CA ILE A 74 -2.33 1.30 2.99
C ILE A 74 -2.97 2.55 3.61
N ASN A 75 -3.48 2.37 4.81
CA ASN A 75 -3.76 3.45 5.75
C ASN A 75 -2.75 3.33 6.89
N THR A 76 -1.87 4.29 7.00
CA THR A 76 -0.78 4.29 7.97
C THR A 76 -0.57 5.67 8.56
N PHE A 77 -0.09 5.72 9.79
CA PHE A 77 0.27 6.94 10.50
C PHE A 77 1.35 6.62 11.52
N ASP A 78 1.96 7.67 12.02
CA ASP A 78 3.00 7.60 13.02
C ASP A 78 2.65 8.43 14.24
N TYR A 79 3.23 8.09 15.40
CA TYR A 79 3.18 8.87 16.62
C TYR A 79 4.59 9.05 17.15
N ASP A 80 5.00 10.26 17.41
CA ASP A 80 6.23 10.49 18.15
C ASP A 80 6.08 10.17 19.66
N ASP A 81 7.20 10.14 20.38
CA ASP A 81 7.19 9.84 21.81
C ASP A 81 6.62 10.97 22.66
N VAL A 82 6.54 12.17 22.13
CA VAL A 82 6.21 13.40 22.85
C VAL A 82 4.77 13.83 22.62
N SER A 83 4.23 13.62 21.43
CA SER A 83 2.89 14.06 21.06
C SER A 83 1.93 12.89 20.79
N PHE A 84 0.63 13.17 20.95
CA PHE A 84 -0.44 12.23 20.58
C PHE A 84 -1.01 12.50 19.18
N ASN A 85 -0.37 13.39 18.42
CA ASN A 85 -0.82 13.72 17.07
C ASN A 85 -0.45 12.61 16.11
N LYS A 86 -1.35 12.34 15.17
CA LYS A 86 -1.10 11.43 14.06
C LYS A 86 -0.30 12.14 13.00
N ASN A 87 0.93 11.70 12.79
CA ASN A 87 1.82 12.21 11.77
C ASN A 87 1.80 11.33 10.53
N GLY A 88 2.21 11.86 9.39
CA GLY A 88 2.49 11.06 8.21
C GLY A 88 3.77 10.24 8.40
N VAL A 89 3.85 9.10 7.72
CA VAL A 89 5.06 8.28 7.74
C VAL A 89 6.11 8.85 6.80
N TYR A 90 7.39 8.68 7.13
CA TYR A 90 8.49 9.24 6.36
C TYR A 90 8.73 8.49 5.05
N LYS A 91 8.69 7.15 5.09
CA LYS A 91 8.98 6.31 3.94
C LYS A 91 8.08 5.10 3.88
N VAL A 92 7.68 4.74 2.68
CA VAL A 92 7.08 3.45 2.36
C VAL A 92 7.86 2.82 1.22
N GLN A 93 8.20 1.56 1.36
CA GLN A 93 8.84 0.76 0.32
C GLN A 93 8.11 -0.58 0.19
N THR A 94 7.85 -0.98 -1.04
CA THR A 94 7.21 -2.28 -1.30
C THR A 94 8.08 -3.17 -2.15
N PHE A 95 7.89 -4.47 -1.98
CA PHE A 95 8.63 -5.51 -2.69
C PHE A 95 7.67 -6.56 -3.22
N TYR A 96 7.90 -6.99 -4.43
CA TYR A 96 7.22 -8.14 -5.03
C TYR A 96 8.24 -9.25 -5.27
N ASN A 97 8.08 -10.39 -4.60
CA ASN A 97 9.06 -11.49 -4.60
C ASN A 97 10.50 -11.02 -4.28
N GLY A 98 10.63 -10.11 -3.32
CA GLY A 98 11.93 -9.55 -2.91
C GLY A 98 12.46 -8.42 -3.80
N VAL A 99 11.85 -8.14 -4.94
CA VAL A 99 12.26 -7.07 -5.87
C VAL A 99 11.50 -5.79 -5.53
N PRO A 100 12.17 -4.62 -5.43
CA PRO A 100 11.50 -3.32 -5.22
C PRO A 100 10.45 -3.07 -6.29
N ASN A 101 9.25 -2.69 -5.85
CA ASN A 101 8.10 -2.51 -6.73
C ASN A 101 7.62 -1.06 -6.78
N PHE A 102 7.37 -0.47 -5.62
CA PHE A 102 6.90 0.90 -5.46
C PHE A 102 7.36 1.45 -4.13
N GLY A 103 7.69 2.73 -4.08
CA GLY A 103 8.02 3.39 -2.83
C GLY A 103 7.89 4.90 -2.93
N TYR A 104 7.82 5.54 -1.80
CA TYR A 104 7.99 6.99 -1.68
C TYR A 104 8.77 7.32 -0.40
N GLN A 105 9.48 8.44 -0.44
CA GLN A 105 10.25 8.95 0.69
C GLN A 105 10.18 10.47 0.72
N PHE A 106 9.87 11.04 1.87
CA PHE A 106 9.70 12.48 2.05
C PHE A 106 11.00 13.17 2.48
N ASP A 107 12.04 13.15 1.63
CA ASP A 107 13.29 13.87 1.89
C ASP A 107 13.19 15.34 1.49
N VAL A 108 12.75 15.57 0.27
CA VAL A 108 12.64 16.91 -0.32
C VAL A 108 11.40 16.93 -1.23
N TYR A 109 10.62 17.96 -1.11
CA TYR A 109 9.49 18.20 -2.01
C TYR A 109 9.46 19.67 -2.47
N SER A 110 8.94 19.87 -3.68
CA SER A 110 8.65 21.19 -4.22
C SER A 110 7.19 21.57 -3.94
N PHE A 111 6.94 22.84 -3.66
CA PHE A 111 5.55 23.35 -3.53
C PHE A 111 4.70 23.08 -4.76
N ASP A 112 5.29 23.09 -5.95
CA ASP A 112 4.60 22.81 -7.22
C ASP A 112 4.16 21.34 -7.33
N GLU A 113 4.88 20.43 -6.66
CA GLU A 113 4.61 18.99 -6.68
C GLU A 113 3.59 18.55 -5.62
N MET A 114 3.36 19.36 -4.59
CA MET A 114 2.50 19.00 -3.44
C MET A 114 1.09 18.57 -3.84
N ARG A 115 0.52 19.23 -4.84
CA ARG A 115 -0.81 18.88 -5.36
C ARG A 115 -0.89 17.44 -5.90
N TYR A 116 0.23 16.88 -6.37
CA TYR A 116 0.29 15.53 -6.94
C TYR A 116 0.35 14.44 -5.86
N ILE A 117 0.73 14.76 -4.63
CA ILE A 117 0.71 13.80 -3.50
C ILE A 117 -0.70 13.27 -3.28
N ASN A 118 -1.70 14.11 -3.44
CA ASN A 118 -3.09 13.72 -3.32
C ASN A 118 -3.54 12.70 -4.38
N ALA A 119 -2.82 12.57 -5.49
CA ALA A 119 -3.13 11.55 -6.50
C ALA A 119 -2.86 10.12 -6.01
N LEU A 120 -2.01 9.96 -5.00
CA LEU A 120 -1.81 8.68 -4.33
C LEU A 120 -2.97 8.29 -3.41
N ILE A 121 -3.77 9.25 -2.94
CA ILE A 121 -4.89 8.96 -2.04
C ILE A 121 -6.05 8.36 -2.83
N ASP A 122 -6.66 7.31 -2.30
CA ASP A 122 -7.95 6.82 -2.80
C ASP A 122 -9.07 7.76 -2.35
N TYR A 123 -9.38 8.74 -3.21
CA TYR A 123 -10.40 9.73 -2.92
C TYR A 123 -11.80 9.11 -2.77
N SER A 124 -12.09 8.04 -3.52
CA SER A 124 -13.37 7.34 -3.42
C SER A 124 -13.55 6.69 -2.05
N MET A 125 -12.50 6.05 -1.55
CA MET A 125 -12.46 5.47 -0.20
C MET A 125 -12.56 6.56 0.87
N TYR A 126 -11.79 7.64 0.70
CA TYR A 126 -11.81 8.78 1.63
C TYR A 126 -13.21 9.38 1.77
N LYS A 127 -13.92 9.60 0.66
CA LYS A 127 -15.29 10.12 0.68
C LYS A 127 -16.27 9.24 1.46
N LYS A 128 -16.10 7.92 1.38
CA LYS A 128 -17.01 6.95 2.02
C LYS A 128 -16.69 6.69 3.48
N THR A 129 -15.41 6.66 3.84
CA THR A 129 -14.95 6.14 5.14
C THR A 129 -14.17 7.15 5.96
N GLN A 130 -13.83 8.30 5.40
CA GLN A 130 -12.91 9.30 5.96
C GLN A 130 -11.49 8.73 6.22
N GLN A 131 -11.18 7.56 5.69
CA GLN A 131 -9.86 6.94 5.79
C GLN A 131 -8.98 7.38 4.63
N ARG A 132 -7.77 7.82 4.94
CA ARG A 132 -6.76 8.17 3.94
C ARG A 132 -5.97 6.95 3.53
N VAL A 133 -6.48 6.22 2.55
CA VAL A 133 -5.76 5.08 1.98
C VAL A 133 -4.84 5.58 0.88
N GLN A 134 -3.56 5.36 1.06
CA GLN A 134 -2.52 5.67 0.07
C GLN A 134 -2.34 4.47 -0.86
N LYS A 135 -2.51 4.71 -2.16
CA LYS A 135 -2.25 3.69 -3.18
C LYS A 135 -0.75 3.50 -3.35
N LEU A 136 -0.31 2.27 -3.40
CA LEU A 136 1.08 1.87 -3.63
C LEU A 136 1.30 1.49 -5.10
N PHE A 137 0.57 2.15 -5.97
CA PHE A 137 0.63 2.04 -7.43
C PHE A 137 0.09 3.30 -8.09
N MET A 138 0.46 3.52 -9.33
CA MET A 138 -0.06 4.62 -10.16
C MET A 138 -0.77 4.07 -11.39
N ASN A 139 -1.99 4.54 -11.66
CA ASN A 139 -2.73 4.22 -12.89
C ASN A 139 -2.23 5.04 -14.09
N SER A 140 -1.79 6.25 -13.82
CA SER A 140 -1.17 7.14 -14.81
C SER A 140 0.12 7.68 -14.22
N PRO A 141 1.23 7.61 -14.94
CA PRO A 141 2.49 8.14 -14.45
C PRO A 141 2.39 9.66 -14.31
N PHE A 142 2.82 10.19 -13.18
CA PHE A 142 3.05 11.60 -12.96
C PHE A 142 4.43 11.77 -12.30
N ASN A 143 5.11 12.83 -12.62
CA ASN A 143 6.44 13.08 -12.11
C ASN A 143 6.34 13.66 -10.69
N LEU A 144 6.71 12.87 -9.69
CA LEU A 144 6.80 13.26 -8.31
C LEU A 144 8.12 12.71 -7.75
N ARG A 145 9.05 13.59 -7.39
CA ARG A 145 10.43 13.23 -7.02
C ARG A 145 10.53 12.28 -5.85
N ILE A 146 9.54 12.31 -4.95
CA ILE A 146 9.50 11.43 -3.79
C ILE A 146 9.20 9.97 -4.13
N ILE A 147 8.68 9.70 -5.36
CA ILE A 147 8.29 8.35 -5.77
C ILE A 147 9.45 7.63 -6.45
N ASN A 148 9.71 6.42 -5.98
CA ASN A 148 10.57 5.45 -6.61
C ASN A 148 9.74 4.22 -7.01
N THR A 149 9.74 3.88 -8.29
CA THR A 149 8.90 2.80 -8.80
C THR A 149 9.55 2.07 -9.95
N ASN A 150 9.14 0.82 -10.16
CA ASN A 150 9.51 0.04 -11.32
C ASN A 150 8.75 0.51 -12.59
N ALA A 151 9.05 -0.11 -13.74
CA ALA A 151 8.39 0.20 -15.02
C ALA A 151 6.88 -0.07 -15.02
N SER A 152 6.37 -0.88 -14.09
CA SER A 152 4.93 -1.18 -13.94
C SER A 152 4.23 -0.22 -12.97
N HIS A 153 4.92 0.80 -12.47
CA HIS A 153 4.39 1.81 -11.56
C HIS A 153 3.67 1.22 -10.33
N GLY A 154 4.23 0.14 -9.75
CA GLY A 154 3.65 -0.52 -8.60
C GLY A 154 2.52 -1.50 -8.92
N VAL A 155 2.07 -1.58 -10.17
CA VAL A 155 1.07 -2.54 -10.61
C VAL A 155 1.69 -3.92 -10.74
N ILE A 156 1.04 -4.93 -10.18
CA ILE A 156 1.47 -6.33 -10.21
C ILE A 156 0.61 -7.09 -11.21
N LYS A 157 1.25 -7.74 -12.17
CA LYS A 157 0.59 -8.69 -13.06
C LYS A 157 0.72 -10.09 -12.45
N ILE A 158 -0.41 -10.71 -12.15
CA ILE A 158 -0.46 -12.04 -11.56
C ILE A 158 -0.10 -13.08 -12.64
N ILE A 159 0.82 -13.96 -12.29
CA ILE A 159 1.23 -15.09 -13.15
C ILE A 159 0.46 -16.33 -12.70
N PRO A 160 -0.26 -17.01 -13.61
CA PRO A 160 -1.00 -18.22 -13.26
C PRO A 160 -0.09 -19.30 -12.65
N ASN A 161 -0.64 -20.02 -11.66
CA ASN A 161 0.02 -21.16 -10.99
C ASN A 161 1.34 -20.82 -10.28
N LEU A 162 1.61 -19.54 -10.03
CA LEU A 162 2.79 -19.09 -9.29
C LEU A 162 2.36 -18.44 -7.97
N ALA A 163 2.87 -18.98 -6.86
CA ALA A 163 2.77 -18.31 -5.56
C ALA A 163 3.75 -17.16 -5.52
N ALA A 164 3.31 -16.05 -4.94
CA ALA A 164 4.11 -14.83 -4.82
C ALA A 164 3.94 -14.23 -3.44
N GLN A 165 4.85 -13.33 -3.08
CA GLN A 165 4.82 -12.59 -1.84
C GLN A 165 4.93 -11.09 -2.12
N TYR A 166 4.05 -10.31 -1.52
CA TYR A 166 4.17 -8.86 -1.49
C TYR A 166 4.50 -8.40 -0.07
N ARG A 167 5.49 -7.55 0.06
CA ARG A 167 5.91 -7.00 1.35
C ARG A 167 5.83 -5.48 1.31
N ILE A 168 5.30 -4.90 2.36
CA ILE A 168 5.23 -3.46 2.60
C ILE A 168 6.09 -3.15 3.81
N GLU A 169 7.00 -2.21 3.66
CA GLU A 169 7.83 -1.66 4.71
C GLU A 169 7.48 -0.18 4.90
N VAL A 170 7.18 0.19 6.13
CA VAL A 170 6.84 1.55 6.53
C VAL A 170 7.82 2.00 7.59
N SER A 171 8.50 3.10 7.37
CA SER A 171 9.42 3.66 8.35
C SER A 171 9.14 5.12 8.64
N ASP A 172 9.45 5.51 9.88
CA ASP A 172 9.54 6.90 10.29
C ASP A 172 10.89 7.51 9.90
N PHE A 173 11.10 8.76 10.30
CA PHE A 173 12.35 9.49 10.05
C PHE A 173 13.53 8.95 10.88
N PHE A 174 13.29 8.32 12.03
CA PHE A 174 14.30 7.77 12.94
C PHE A 174 14.71 6.33 12.58
N GLY A 175 14.03 5.73 11.59
CA GLY A 175 14.31 4.38 11.11
C GLY A 175 13.56 3.29 11.86
N ASN A 176 12.58 3.65 12.71
CA ASN A 176 11.69 2.65 13.26
C ASN A 176 10.84 2.04 12.14
N LEU A 177 10.80 0.72 12.07
CA LEU A 177 10.26 -0.02 10.93
C LEU A 177 9.09 -0.92 11.33
N THR A 178 8.02 -0.85 10.54
CA THR A 178 6.90 -1.79 10.57
C THR A 178 6.74 -2.46 9.22
N MET A 179 6.51 -3.78 9.21
CA MET A 179 6.42 -4.59 7.99
C MET A 179 5.13 -5.37 7.93
N VAL A 180 4.58 -5.48 6.73
CA VAL A 180 3.46 -6.40 6.40
C VAL A 180 3.88 -7.30 5.27
N THR A 181 3.61 -8.61 5.43
CA THR A 181 3.77 -9.61 4.39
C THR A 181 2.40 -10.07 3.91
N ILE A 182 2.19 -10.13 2.61
CA ILE A 182 0.94 -10.52 1.95
C ILE A 182 1.23 -11.69 1.01
N PRO A 183 0.78 -12.90 1.36
CA PRO A 183 0.86 -14.04 0.44
C PRO A 183 -0.12 -13.85 -0.73
N ILE A 184 0.36 -14.08 -1.95
CA ILE A 184 -0.46 -13.98 -3.17
C ILE A 184 -0.43 -15.32 -3.87
N VAL A 185 -1.59 -15.79 -4.29
CA VAL A 185 -1.74 -16.99 -5.11
C VAL A 185 -2.67 -16.72 -6.27
N ASN A 186 -2.49 -17.47 -7.33
CA ASN A 186 -3.45 -17.57 -8.43
C ASN A 186 -4.03 -18.98 -8.38
N ASP A 187 -5.18 -19.13 -7.72
CA ASP A 187 -5.97 -20.36 -7.85
C ASP A 187 -6.85 -20.18 -9.10
N VAL A 188 -6.43 -20.73 -10.20
CA VAL A 188 -7.34 -20.98 -11.31
C VAL A 188 -8.31 -22.04 -10.81
N LEU A 189 -9.48 -21.62 -10.34
CA LEU A 189 -10.56 -22.57 -10.10
C LEU A 189 -10.77 -23.36 -11.39
N PRO A 190 -10.78 -24.71 -11.38
CA PRO A 190 -11.08 -25.47 -12.58
C PRO A 190 -12.43 -24.99 -13.08
N VAL A 191 -12.49 -24.55 -14.33
CA VAL A 191 -13.75 -24.28 -15.00
C VAL A 191 -14.48 -25.61 -15.01
N ILE A 192 -15.49 -25.76 -14.17
CA ILE A 192 -16.44 -26.88 -14.25
C ILE A 192 -17.19 -26.63 -15.54
N ILE A 193 -16.73 -27.25 -16.61
CA ILE A 193 -17.52 -27.37 -17.84
C ILE A 193 -18.70 -28.24 -17.44
N ALA A 194 -19.85 -27.59 -17.21
CA ALA A 194 -21.09 -28.32 -17.09
C ALA A 194 -21.29 -29.03 -18.44
N ASN A 195 -21.09 -30.34 -18.46
CA ASN A 195 -21.45 -31.16 -19.60
C ASN A 195 -22.97 -31.02 -19.76
N GLU A 196 -23.39 -30.35 -20.81
CA GLU A 196 -24.78 -30.36 -21.22
C GLU A 196 -25.22 -31.83 -21.43
N PRO A 197 -26.38 -32.24 -20.93
CA PRO A 197 -26.88 -33.59 -21.15
C PRO A 197 -27.13 -33.75 -22.64
N VAL A 198 -26.44 -34.71 -23.24
CA VAL A 198 -26.72 -35.16 -24.62
C VAL A 198 -28.18 -35.64 -24.63
N SER A 199 -29.05 -34.86 -25.27
CA SER A 199 -30.40 -35.29 -25.60
C SER A 199 -30.37 -36.46 -26.56
N LYS A 200 -30.95 -37.56 -26.11
CA LYS A 200 -31.25 -38.70 -26.98
C LYS A 200 -32.52 -38.42 -27.79
#